data_d3b618e1e0d56f975062ad3db969a540
#
_entry.id   d3b618e1e0d56f975062ad3db969a540
#
_cell.length_a   1.000
_cell.length_b   1.000
_cell.length_c   1.000
_cell.angle_alpha   90.00
_cell.angle_beta   90.00
_cell.angle_gamma   90.00
#
_symmetry.space_group_name_H-M   'P 1'
#
loop_
_entity.id
_entity.type
_entity.pdbx_description
1 polymer ?
#
loop_
_entity_poly.entity_id
_entity_poly.type
_entity_poly.pdbx_seq_one_letter_code
_entity_poly.pdbx_strand_id
1 'polypeptide(L)'
;MENRSLVTIAEHSKEKILYMLEMAKQFEMNPNRRLLQGKVVATLFFEPSTRTRLSFETAANRLGARVIGFSDPKATSSSKGETLKDTIMMVSNYADII
;
A
#
# COMPACT_ATOMS: atom_id res chain seq x y z
N MET A 1 -14.22 4.60 15.10
CA MET A 1 -13.72 3.64 14.10
C MET A 1 -12.25 3.37 14.34
N GLU A 2 -11.88 2.13 14.36
CA GLU A 2 -10.49 1.75 14.58
C GLU A 2 -9.61 2.16 13.41
N ASN A 3 -8.44 2.75 13.72
CA ASN A 3 -7.47 3.10 12.71
C ASN A 3 -6.72 1.85 12.26
N ARG A 4 -6.86 1.49 10.99
CA ARG A 4 -6.22 0.30 10.42
C ARG A 4 -4.98 0.63 9.59
N SER A 5 -4.57 1.89 9.56
CA SER A 5 -3.37 2.30 8.82
C SER A 5 -2.10 1.92 9.56
N LEU A 6 -1.09 1.50 8.81
CA LEU A 6 0.24 1.23 9.34
C LEU A 6 1.15 2.39 8.94
N VAL A 7 1.26 3.38 9.80
CA VAL A 7 2.07 4.57 9.53
C VAL A 7 3.47 4.44 10.13
N THR A 8 3.56 3.94 11.34
CA THR A 8 4.84 3.71 12.00
C THR A 8 4.71 2.53 12.95
N ILE A 9 5.79 1.76 13.06
CA ILE A 9 5.82 0.60 13.94
C ILE A 9 5.67 1.01 15.41
N ALA A 10 6.17 2.20 15.78
CA ALA A 10 6.12 2.68 17.16
C ALA A 10 4.71 2.83 17.70
N GLU A 11 3.70 2.98 16.83
CA GLU A 11 2.31 3.13 17.23
C GLU A 11 1.60 1.81 17.50
N HIS A 12 2.26 0.68 17.24
CA HIS A 12 1.65 -0.64 17.36
C HIS A 12 2.23 -1.42 18.52
N SER A 13 1.40 -2.23 19.17
CA SER A 13 1.85 -3.11 20.24
C SER A 13 2.75 -4.22 19.69
N LYS A 14 3.55 -4.81 20.57
CA LYS A 14 4.37 -5.95 20.22
C LYS A 14 3.51 -7.10 19.70
N GLU A 15 2.40 -7.35 20.35
CA GLU A 15 1.48 -8.43 19.98
C GLU A 15 0.92 -8.21 18.56
N LYS A 16 0.59 -6.97 18.22
CA LYS A 16 0.06 -6.64 16.89
C LYS A 16 1.13 -6.84 15.82
N ILE A 17 2.37 -6.43 16.10
CA ILE A 17 3.48 -6.62 15.17
C ILE A 17 3.77 -8.10 14.96
N LEU A 18 3.79 -8.89 16.02
CA LEU A 18 3.99 -10.33 15.91
C LEU A 18 2.86 -11.00 15.15
N TYR A 19 1.62 -10.54 15.34
CA TYR A 19 0.48 -11.03 14.60
C TYR A 19 0.64 -10.77 13.10
N MET A 20 1.07 -9.56 12.72
CA MET A 20 1.30 -9.24 11.32
C MET A 20 2.39 -10.10 10.70
N LEU A 21 3.47 -10.36 11.44
CA LEU A 21 4.55 -11.23 10.95
C LEU A 21 4.08 -12.67 10.77
N GLU A 22 3.25 -13.16 11.68
CA GLU A 22 2.68 -14.51 11.55
C GLU A 22 1.74 -14.60 10.36
N MET A 23 0.93 -13.58 10.13
CA MET A 23 0.05 -13.52 8.96
C MET A 23 0.87 -13.50 7.67
N ALA A 24 1.97 -12.75 7.65
CA ALA A 24 2.85 -12.71 6.48
C ALA A 24 3.40 -14.10 6.17
N LYS A 25 3.80 -14.84 7.20
CA LYS A 25 4.30 -16.21 7.04
C LYS A 25 3.23 -17.14 6.48
N GLN A 26 2.00 -17.01 6.99
CA GLN A 26 0.89 -17.83 6.49
C GLN A 26 0.57 -17.52 5.04
N PHE A 27 0.58 -16.25 4.63
CA PHE A 27 0.36 -15.88 3.25
C PHE A 27 1.47 -16.36 2.33
N GLU A 28 2.71 -16.40 2.81
CA GLU A 28 3.82 -16.95 2.04
C GLU A 28 3.60 -18.43 1.74
N MET A 29 3.14 -19.19 2.73
CA MET A 29 2.92 -20.63 2.59
C MET A 29 1.62 -20.97 1.87
N ASN A 30 0.60 -20.16 2.04
CA ASN A 30 -0.74 -20.45 1.51
C ASN A 30 -1.47 -19.14 1.18
N PRO A 31 -1.11 -18.47 0.08
CA PRO A 31 -1.71 -17.18 -0.27
C PRO A 31 -3.17 -17.34 -0.67
N ASN A 32 -4.01 -16.43 -0.18
CA ASN A 32 -5.38 -16.33 -0.61
C ASN A 32 -5.46 -15.42 -1.84
N ARG A 33 -5.51 -16.01 -3.02
CA ARG A 33 -5.44 -15.29 -4.29
C ARG A 33 -6.66 -14.42 -4.60
N ARG A 34 -7.68 -14.49 -3.78
CA ARG A 34 -8.92 -13.72 -3.98
C ARG A 34 -9.20 -12.77 -2.82
N LEU A 35 -8.26 -12.66 -1.88
CA LEU A 35 -8.47 -11.84 -0.69
C LEU A 35 -8.85 -10.40 -1.03
N LEU A 36 -8.20 -9.82 -2.03
CA LEU A 36 -8.43 -8.44 -2.46
C LEU A 36 -9.16 -8.35 -3.80
N GLN A 37 -9.88 -9.38 -4.19
CA GLN A 37 -10.64 -9.37 -5.43
C GLN A 37 -11.65 -8.23 -5.42
N GLY A 38 -11.68 -7.44 -6.48
CA GLY A 38 -12.56 -6.29 -6.59
C GLY A 38 -12.04 -5.03 -5.92
N LYS A 39 -10.87 -5.10 -5.30
CA LYS A 39 -10.26 -3.94 -4.63
C LYS A 39 -9.19 -3.30 -5.50
N VAL A 40 -8.99 -2.00 -5.32
CA VAL A 40 -7.94 -1.24 -5.98
C VAL A 40 -6.92 -0.83 -4.93
N VAL A 41 -5.67 -1.18 -5.18
CA VAL A 41 -4.54 -0.82 -4.31
C VAL A 41 -3.72 0.24 -5.02
N ALA A 42 -3.44 1.35 -4.35
CA ALA A 42 -2.57 2.39 -4.90
C ALA A 42 -1.18 2.28 -4.28
N THR A 43 -0.16 2.24 -5.13
CA THR A 43 1.24 2.26 -4.71
C THR A 43 1.84 3.58 -5.12
N LEU A 44 2.15 4.43 -4.15
CA LEU A 44 2.62 5.79 -4.41
C LEU A 44 4.05 5.94 -3.89
N PHE A 45 4.99 6.02 -4.81
CA PHE A 45 6.41 6.13 -4.45
C PHE A 45 6.93 7.49 -4.89
N PHE A 46 7.26 8.30 -3.91
CA PHE A 46 7.76 9.67 -4.12
C PHE A 46 9.27 9.71 -4.27
N GLU A 47 9.92 8.54 -4.21
CA GLU A 47 11.34 8.36 -4.44
C GLU A 47 11.55 7.13 -5.31
N PRO A 48 12.67 7.04 -6.07
CA PRO A 48 12.97 5.82 -6.81
C PRO A 48 13.09 4.63 -5.86
N SER A 49 12.26 3.62 -6.04
CA SER A 49 12.17 2.47 -5.13
C SER A 49 11.74 1.22 -5.90
N THR A 50 12.50 0.87 -6.92
CA THR A 50 12.11 -0.20 -7.86
C THR A 50 11.75 -1.50 -7.16
N ARG A 51 12.61 -1.99 -6.28
CA ARG A 51 12.38 -3.27 -5.60
C ARG A 51 11.17 -3.22 -4.69
N THR A 52 11.06 -2.17 -3.90
CA THR A 52 9.95 -2.01 -2.96
C THR A 52 8.64 -1.89 -3.71
N ARG A 53 8.61 -1.06 -4.75
CA ARG A 53 7.43 -0.89 -5.58
C ARG A 53 6.98 -2.22 -6.18
N LEU A 54 7.90 -2.96 -6.83
CA LEU A 54 7.56 -4.23 -7.46
C LEU A 54 7.10 -5.26 -6.43
N SER A 55 7.69 -5.25 -5.25
CA SER A 55 7.30 -6.15 -4.17
C SER A 55 5.85 -5.92 -3.74
N PHE A 56 5.47 -4.67 -3.48
CA PHE A 56 4.10 -4.33 -3.10
C PHE A 56 3.11 -4.59 -4.23
N GLU A 57 3.46 -4.22 -5.45
CA GLU A 57 2.56 -4.43 -6.60
C GLU A 57 2.37 -5.92 -6.87
N THR A 58 3.42 -6.71 -6.74
CA THR A 58 3.33 -8.16 -6.91
C THR A 58 2.43 -8.76 -5.84
N ALA A 59 2.60 -8.34 -4.59
CA ALA A 59 1.76 -8.84 -3.50
C ALA A 59 0.29 -8.52 -3.74
N ALA A 60 -0.02 -7.28 -4.12
CA ALA A 60 -1.38 -6.88 -4.40
C ALA A 60 -1.99 -7.69 -5.56
N ASN A 61 -1.22 -7.86 -6.64
CA ASN A 61 -1.68 -8.65 -7.78
C ASN A 61 -1.92 -10.11 -7.41
N ARG A 62 -1.06 -10.69 -6.59
CA ARG A 62 -1.23 -12.08 -6.15
C ARG A 62 -2.45 -12.29 -5.27
N LEU A 63 -2.90 -11.24 -4.60
CA LEU A 63 -4.10 -11.29 -3.77
C LEU A 63 -5.37 -10.94 -4.55
N GLY A 64 -5.25 -10.72 -5.85
CA GLY A 64 -6.39 -10.47 -6.73
C GLY A 64 -6.79 -9.02 -6.87
N ALA A 65 -6.01 -8.10 -6.35
CA ALA A 65 -6.29 -6.67 -6.48
C ALA A 65 -5.91 -6.13 -7.86
N ARG A 66 -6.45 -4.98 -8.18
CA ARG A 66 -5.95 -4.16 -9.28
C ARG A 66 -5.07 -3.07 -8.70
N VAL A 67 -4.04 -2.69 -9.44
CA VAL A 67 -3.02 -1.76 -8.92
C VAL A 67 -2.95 -0.51 -9.76
N ILE A 68 -2.94 0.64 -9.11
CA ILE A 68 -2.67 1.93 -9.71
C ILE A 68 -1.53 2.60 -8.95
N GLY A 69 -0.90 3.59 -9.54
CA GLY A 69 0.14 4.31 -8.79
C GLY A 69 1.23 4.89 -9.66
N PHE A 70 2.27 5.37 -9.00
CA PHE A 70 3.43 5.96 -9.66
C PHE A 70 4.68 5.78 -8.80
N SER A 71 5.85 6.01 -9.40
CA SER A 71 7.12 5.91 -8.69
C SER A 71 8.12 6.99 -9.10
N ASP A 72 7.64 8.11 -9.60
CA ASP A 72 8.52 9.20 -10.05
C ASP A 72 8.29 10.44 -9.20
N PRO A 73 9.32 10.92 -8.49
CA PRO A 73 9.20 12.16 -7.71
C PRO A 73 8.78 13.37 -8.57
N LYS A 74 9.14 13.36 -9.85
CA LYS A 74 8.76 14.42 -10.77
C LYS A 74 7.32 14.35 -11.20
N ALA A 75 6.69 13.20 -11.04
CA ALA A 75 5.27 13.02 -11.30
C ALA A 75 4.42 13.48 -10.13
N THR A 76 5.03 13.85 -9.00
CA THR A 76 4.30 14.37 -7.87
C THR A 76 3.74 15.74 -8.18
N SER A 77 2.58 15.99 -7.63
CA SER A 77 1.87 17.22 -7.85
C SER A 77 2.53 18.44 -7.22
N SER A 78 3.57 18.25 -6.40
CA SER A 78 4.32 19.37 -5.86
C SER A 78 4.93 20.24 -6.97
N SER A 79 5.33 19.63 -8.08
CA SER A 79 5.83 20.36 -9.25
C SER A 79 4.74 21.15 -9.97
N LYS A 80 3.47 20.87 -9.65
CA LYS A 80 2.30 21.54 -10.22
C LYS A 80 1.55 22.36 -9.17
N GLY A 81 2.18 22.57 -7.99
CA GLY A 81 1.58 23.35 -6.92
C GLY A 81 0.66 22.55 -6.00
N GLU A 82 0.53 21.27 -6.22
CA GLU A 82 -0.30 20.40 -5.39
C GLU A 82 0.51 19.83 -4.23
N THR A 83 -0.11 19.71 -3.04
CA THR A 83 0.58 19.16 -1.87
C THR A 83 0.49 17.64 -1.85
N LEU A 84 1.36 17.01 -1.06
CA LEU A 84 1.28 15.58 -0.80
C LEU A 84 -0.09 15.20 -0.26
N LYS A 85 -0.62 16.00 0.67
CA LYS A 85 -1.94 15.78 1.23
C LYS A 85 -3.02 15.77 0.16
N ASP A 86 -2.96 16.73 -0.77
CA ASP A 86 -3.94 16.81 -1.85
C ASP A 86 -3.86 15.61 -2.76
N THR A 87 -2.65 15.16 -3.07
CA THR A 87 -2.44 13.96 -3.88
C THR A 87 -3.05 12.73 -3.22
N ILE A 88 -2.78 12.53 -1.94
CA ILE A 88 -3.33 11.39 -1.19
C ILE A 88 -4.85 11.45 -1.12
N MET A 89 -5.41 12.64 -0.88
CA MET A 89 -6.86 12.81 -0.84
C MET A 89 -7.50 12.50 -2.19
N MET A 90 -6.87 12.91 -3.28
CA MET A 90 -7.35 12.59 -4.62
C MET A 90 -7.34 11.08 -4.86
N VAL A 91 -6.21 10.43 -4.57
CA VAL A 91 -6.05 8.98 -4.78
C VAL A 91 -7.02 8.18 -3.92
N SER A 92 -7.34 8.68 -2.71
CA SER A 92 -8.27 7.99 -1.82
C SER A 92 -9.67 7.85 -2.40
N ASN A 93 -10.02 8.66 -3.40
CA ASN A 93 -11.29 8.53 -4.11
C ASN A 93 -11.31 7.35 -5.09
N TYR A 94 -10.14 6.85 -5.46
CA TYR A 94 -10.03 5.79 -6.47
C TYR A 94 -9.59 4.45 -5.89
N ALA A 95 -8.88 4.47 -4.78
CA ALA A 95 -8.28 3.26 -4.22
C ALA A 95 -8.94 2.88 -2.88
N ASP A 96 -8.99 1.58 -2.64
CA ASP A 96 -9.46 1.03 -1.37
C ASP A 96 -8.33 0.97 -0.35
N ILE A 97 -7.10 0.81 -0.83
CA ILE A 97 -5.89 0.69 -0.01
C ILE A 97 -4.81 1.55 -0.66
N ILE A 98 -4.07 2.30 0.17
CA ILE A 98 -2.94 3.12 -0.27
C ILE A 98 -1.70 2.68 0.49
#